data_28ee212876f4d24b6acabc47423a312f
#
_entry.id   28ee212876f4d24b6acabc47423a312f
#
_cell.length_a   1.000
_cell.length_b   1.000
_cell.length_c   1.000
_cell.angle_alpha   90.00
_cell.angle_beta   90.00
_cell.angle_gamma   90.00
#
_symmetry.space_group_name_H-M   'P 1'
#
loop_
_entity.id
_entity.type
_entity.pdbx_description
1 polymer ?
#
loop_
_entity_poly.entity_id
_entity_poly.type
_entity_poly.pdbx_seq_one_letter_code
_entity_poly.pdbx_strand_id
1 'polypeptide(L)'
;MKKKMGVISVLSTALLLSACGNHDDGSTKKAEKKVETTSQSESKSKENNTSFTDKTSSESSSGDTAKNGVLNSYIADSTKGQADVIFNNADPKIDLNFDGFKFKVSQYQVVHVKNAENEPYSFDGDKEGYVITLKATVENQTGGKAYFNNPAVQGKDEYNTKQPDVSLVDETDRVKPKKDGTPSNPAYYDKGESKTGFIQYELSKEKYEILVKEKSKLVVSNASKDSMMREHLGEKQIVDFPLSDASAKKQKSDNKFFDDQIVTKNIAEKTLLEQKNEINEKQSQNNIELTLTGVQFTKLDPTDSFKNSFSGFGNEDIVAVTVKMTVKNGSSDSLPINQFSAFLDTDAMHYLNQGSLESDSGDVKSGQRGDKYLVFLLKKSEFEKNKNFKLKIRHIEGNSGDALKDHELSFNIKR
;
A
#
# COMPACT_ATOMS: atom_id res chain seq x y z
N MET A 1 30.55 -39.50 19.87
CA MET A 1 29.23 -38.93 20.24
C MET A 1 28.62 -38.28 19.01
N LYS A 2 27.61 -38.90 18.40
CA LYS A 2 26.94 -38.37 17.20
C LYS A 2 25.89 -37.36 17.62
N LYS A 3 26.11 -36.05 17.35
CA LYS A 3 25.10 -35.01 17.54
C LYS A 3 24.00 -35.21 16.50
N LYS A 4 22.78 -35.47 16.96
CA LYS A 4 21.59 -35.46 16.11
C LYS A 4 21.25 -34.00 15.79
N MET A 5 21.40 -33.59 14.53
CA MET A 5 20.89 -32.33 14.01
C MET A 5 19.37 -32.43 13.86
N GLY A 6 18.66 -31.69 14.65
CA GLY A 6 17.21 -31.55 14.52
C GLY A 6 16.90 -30.54 13.42
N VAL A 7 16.33 -31.04 12.31
CA VAL A 7 15.73 -30.20 11.29
C VAL A 7 14.31 -29.90 11.77
N ILE A 8 14.05 -28.68 12.20
CA ILE A 8 12.68 -28.20 12.40
C ILE A 8 12.17 -27.75 11.04
N SER A 9 11.46 -28.65 10.38
CA SER A 9 10.69 -28.32 9.18
C SER A 9 9.47 -27.51 9.65
N VAL A 10 9.55 -26.18 9.58
CA VAL A 10 8.36 -25.36 9.71
C VAL A 10 7.53 -25.61 8.46
N LEU A 11 6.40 -26.29 8.65
CA LEU A 11 5.44 -26.59 7.59
C LEU A 11 5.04 -25.28 6.92
N SER A 12 5.43 -25.13 5.68
CA SER A 12 4.90 -24.09 4.79
C SER A 12 3.42 -24.44 4.51
N THR A 13 2.53 -23.92 5.31
CA THR A 13 1.10 -23.87 4.95
C THR A 13 0.97 -22.87 3.82
N ALA A 14 0.95 -23.40 2.59
CA ALA A 14 0.55 -22.62 1.43
C ALA A 14 -0.87 -22.11 1.68
N LEU A 15 -1.03 -20.80 1.71
CA LEU A 15 -2.33 -20.14 1.65
C LEU A 15 -2.90 -20.38 0.25
N LEU A 16 -3.65 -21.50 0.11
CA LEU A 16 -4.48 -21.75 -1.04
C LEU A 16 -5.71 -20.86 -0.92
N LEU A 17 -5.68 -19.74 -1.59
CA LEU A 17 -6.90 -19.03 -1.98
C LEU A 17 -7.63 -19.87 -3.01
N SER A 18 -8.58 -20.70 -2.56
CA SER A 18 -9.50 -21.44 -3.41
C SER A 18 -10.52 -20.47 -4.00
N ALA A 19 -10.28 -20.03 -5.23
CA ALA A 19 -11.32 -19.48 -6.08
C ALA A 19 -12.15 -20.65 -6.60
N CYS A 20 -13.39 -20.80 -6.15
CA CYS A 20 -14.39 -21.68 -6.75
C CYS A 20 -14.77 -21.11 -8.12
N GLY A 21 -14.32 -21.75 -9.19
CA GLY A 21 -14.82 -21.58 -10.53
C GLY A 21 -15.63 -22.81 -10.91
N ASN A 22 -16.91 -22.62 -11.17
CA ASN A 22 -17.81 -23.63 -11.69
C ASN A 22 -17.57 -23.82 -13.18
N HIS A 23 -17.37 -25.08 -13.57
CA HIS A 23 -17.38 -25.55 -14.94
C HIS A 23 -18.82 -25.63 -15.44
N ASP A 24 -19.06 -25.18 -16.66
CA ASP A 24 -20.06 -25.83 -17.52
C ASP A 24 -19.66 -25.80 -18.99
N ASP A 25 -19.80 -26.98 -19.59
CA ASP A 25 -19.44 -27.40 -20.93
C ASP A 25 -20.40 -26.84 -22.00
N GLY A 26 -19.92 -26.61 -23.24
CA GLY A 26 -20.84 -26.42 -24.35
C GLY A 26 -20.20 -25.97 -25.66
N SER A 27 -19.47 -26.82 -26.29
CA SER A 27 -19.38 -27.21 -27.73
C SER A 27 -19.87 -26.22 -28.83
N THR A 28 -18.99 -26.03 -29.80
CA THR A 28 -19.04 -26.11 -31.26
C THR A 28 -19.20 -24.88 -32.17
N LYS A 29 -18.24 -24.87 -33.09
CA LYS A 29 -18.22 -24.58 -34.56
C LYS A 29 -17.94 -23.17 -35.10
N LYS A 30 -16.73 -23.12 -35.67
CA LYS A 30 -16.29 -22.65 -37.01
C LYS A 30 -17.19 -21.71 -37.79
N ALA A 31 -16.63 -20.58 -38.26
CA ALA A 31 -16.51 -20.25 -39.68
C ALA A 31 -15.57 -19.06 -39.92
N GLU A 32 -14.64 -19.27 -40.82
CA GLU A 32 -13.77 -18.29 -41.44
C GLU A 32 -14.56 -17.34 -42.37
N LYS A 33 -14.11 -16.09 -42.46
CA LYS A 33 -13.98 -15.43 -43.80
C LYS A 33 -13.11 -14.17 -43.71
N LYS A 34 -12.10 -14.22 -44.51
CA LYS A 34 -11.16 -13.25 -45.04
C LYS A 34 -11.88 -12.23 -45.93
N VAL A 35 -11.45 -10.98 -45.96
CA VAL A 35 -11.19 -10.16 -47.18
C VAL A 35 -10.50 -8.85 -46.78
N GLU A 36 -9.38 -8.61 -47.39
CA GLU A 36 -8.56 -7.45 -47.69
C GLU A 36 -9.37 -6.23 -48.19
N THR A 37 -8.93 -4.99 -48.09
CA THR A 37 -7.90 -4.34 -48.93
C THR A 37 -7.91 -2.82 -48.69
N THR A 38 -6.75 -2.25 -48.47
CA THR A 38 -6.09 -1.03 -48.98
C THR A 38 -6.88 0.27 -49.23
N SER A 39 -6.43 1.39 -48.74
CA SER A 39 -5.65 2.35 -49.55
C SER A 39 -5.19 3.59 -48.75
N GLN A 40 -3.98 3.99 -49.08
CA GLN A 40 -3.29 5.21 -48.70
C GLN A 40 -3.94 6.47 -49.26
N SER A 41 -3.79 7.60 -48.59
CA SER A 41 -3.42 8.85 -49.26
C SER A 41 -2.75 9.82 -48.28
N GLU A 42 -1.55 10.21 -48.66
CA GLU A 42 -0.79 11.34 -48.11
C GLU A 42 -1.41 12.67 -48.56
N SER A 43 -1.30 13.71 -47.72
CA SER A 43 -0.89 15.06 -48.17
C SER A 43 -0.54 16.01 -47.02
N LYS A 44 0.71 16.35 -47.00
CA LYS A 44 1.45 17.63 -46.77
C LYS A 44 0.77 18.81 -46.05
N SER A 45 1.46 19.17 -44.98
CA SER A 45 1.96 20.50 -44.55
C SER A 45 1.19 21.78 -44.87
N LYS A 46 0.98 22.59 -43.80
CA LYS A 46 1.38 24.01 -43.76
C LYS A 46 1.46 24.52 -42.35
N GLU A 47 2.63 25.02 -42.01
CA GLU A 47 2.85 25.91 -40.87
C GLU A 47 1.98 27.15 -41.02
N ASN A 48 1.38 27.59 -39.89
CA ASN A 48 1.07 28.99 -39.68
C ASN A 48 1.27 29.35 -38.23
N ASN A 49 2.30 30.13 -38.04
CA ASN A 49 2.64 30.88 -36.84
C ASN A 49 1.57 31.92 -36.58
N THR A 50 0.85 31.86 -35.47
CA THR A 50 0.10 33.03 -35.01
C THR A 50 0.22 33.05 -33.48
N SER A 51 0.94 34.04 -33.01
CA SER A 51 1.03 34.47 -31.62
C SER A 51 -0.38 34.78 -31.11
N PHE A 52 -0.79 34.13 -30.01
CA PHE A 52 -1.93 34.59 -29.22
C PHE A 52 -1.45 34.99 -27.84
N THR A 53 -1.68 36.25 -27.62
CA THR A 53 -1.57 36.97 -26.37
C THR A 53 -2.31 36.30 -25.22
N ASP A 54 -1.62 36.23 -24.08
CA ASP A 54 -2.18 35.98 -22.76
C ASP A 54 -3.52 36.68 -22.55
N LYS A 55 -4.56 35.90 -22.35
CA LYS A 55 -5.73 36.30 -21.57
C LYS A 55 -5.84 35.35 -20.39
N THR A 56 -5.27 35.77 -19.29
CA THR A 56 -5.53 35.30 -17.95
C THR A 56 -7.04 35.35 -17.71
N SER A 57 -7.73 34.23 -17.88
CA SER A 57 -9.04 34.06 -17.28
C SER A 57 -8.79 33.60 -15.84
N SER A 58 -8.88 34.55 -14.93
CA SER A 58 -9.02 34.29 -13.49
C SER A 58 -10.31 33.53 -13.25
N GLU A 59 -10.22 32.20 -13.22
CA GLU A 59 -11.23 31.42 -12.50
C GLU A 59 -11.02 31.69 -11.01
N SER A 60 -11.99 32.34 -10.43
CA SER A 60 -12.09 32.62 -9.02
C SER A 60 -12.04 31.29 -8.24
N SER A 61 -10.88 30.95 -7.70
CA SER A 61 -10.83 30.08 -6.54
C SER A 61 -11.53 30.86 -5.42
N SER A 62 -12.73 30.44 -5.04
CA SER A 62 -13.33 30.83 -3.78
C SER A 62 -12.39 30.37 -2.67
N GLY A 63 -11.53 31.27 -2.25
CA GLY A 63 -10.71 31.12 -1.07
C GLY A 63 -11.63 31.14 0.14
N ASP A 64 -12.07 29.97 0.56
CA ASP A 64 -12.68 29.77 1.86
C ASP A 64 -11.61 30.03 2.91
N THR A 65 -11.59 31.25 3.42
CA THR A 65 -10.83 31.60 4.63
C THR A 65 -11.54 30.89 5.78
N ALA A 66 -11.00 29.73 6.14
CA ALA A 66 -11.46 28.88 7.22
C ALA A 66 -11.73 29.72 8.48
N LYS A 67 -12.97 29.79 8.91
CA LYS A 67 -13.30 30.29 10.25
C LYS A 67 -12.51 29.45 11.25
N ASN A 68 -11.63 30.06 12.03
CA ASN A 68 -10.77 29.40 13.03
C ASN A 68 -9.77 28.36 12.51
N GLY A 69 -9.35 28.39 11.23
CA GLY A 69 -8.37 27.45 10.68
C GLY A 69 -8.91 26.05 10.38
N VAL A 70 -10.23 25.81 10.54
CA VAL A 70 -10.89 24.54 10.23
C VAL A 70 -11.02 24.38 8.71
N LEU A 71 -10.50 23.27 8.16
CA LEU A 71 -10.49 22.99 6.72
C LEU A 71 -11.90 22.87 6.12
N ASN A 72 -12.83 22.29 6.87
CA ASN A 72 -14.22 22.13 6.51
C ASN A 72 -15.11 22.92 7.48
N SER A 73 -15.48 24.15 7.12
CA SER A 73 -16.30 25.04 7.96
C SER A 73 -17.73 24.52 8.19
N TYR A 74 -18.24 23.66 7.31
CA TYR A 74 -19.57 23.06 7.40
C TYR A 74 -19.77 22.27 8.70
N ILE A 75 -18.71 21.76 9.32
CA ILE A 75 -18.76 21.05 10.61
C ILE A 75 -19.40 21.93 11.69
N ALA A 76 -18.88 23.13 11.89
CA ALA A 76 -19.41 24.06 12.89
C ALA A 76 -20.82 24.56 12.54
N ASP A 77 -21.05 24.84 11.25
CA ASP A 77 -22.38 25.31 10.79
C ASP A 77 -23.45 24.24 10.93
N SER A 78 -23.13 22.97 10.73
CA SER A 78 -24.06 21.85 10.83
C SER A 78 -24.32 21.43 12.28
N THR A 79 -23.27 21.27 13.08
CA THR A 79 -23.40 20.82 14.48
C THR A 79 -23.86 21.90 15.43
N LYS A 80 -23.69 23.19 15.05
CA LYS A 80 -23.83 24.36 15.94
C LYS A 80 -22.93 24.29 17.18
N GLY A 81 -21.91 23.42 17.12
CA GLY A 81 -20.93 23.21 18.17
C GLY A 81 -19.66 24.01 17.98
N GLN A 82 -18.78 23.97 18.96
CA GLN A 82 -17.43 24.48 18.87
C GLN A 82 -16.56 23.43 18.14
N ALA A 83 -15.86 23.88 17.09
CA ALA A 83 -14.98 23.02 16.27
C ALA A 83 -13.51 23.47 16.45
N ASP A 84 -12.72 22.67 17.16
CA ASP A 84 -11.30 22.93 17.46
C ASP A 84 -10.39 22.01 16.64
N VAL A 85 -9.48 22.55 15.84
CA VAL A 85 -8.46 21.73 15.15
C VAL A 85 -7.46 21.19 16.16
N ILE A 86 -7.39 19.89 16.32
CA ILE A 86 -6.46 19.22 17.25
C ILE A 86 -5.29 18.54 16.53
N PHE A 87 -5.39 18.33 15.22
CA PHE A 87 -4.32 17.82 14.39
C PHE A 87 -4.47 18.31 12.95
N ASN A 88 -3.36 18.69 12.32
CA ASN A 88 -3.32 19.12 10.93
C ASN A 88 -2.08 18.55 10.24
N ASN A 89 -2.29 17.79 9.17
CA ASN A 89 -1.23 17.34 8.27
C ASN A 89 -1.38 18.07 6.93
N ALA A 90 -0.59 19.11 6.71
CA ALA A 90 -0.64 19.96 5.53
C ALA A 90 0.03 19.34 4.29
N ASP A 91 0.76 18.24 4.44
CA ASP A 91 1.45 17.54 3.36
C ASP A 91 1.62 16.04 3.69
N PRO A 92 0.54 15.25 3.59
CA PRO A 92 0.55 13.84 3.99
C PRO A 92 1.34 12.91 3.06
N LYS A 93 1.79 13.40 1.88
CA LYS A 93 2.51 12.60 0.87
C LYS A 93 1.71 11.39 0.36
N ILE A 94 0.38 11.51 0.29
CA ILE A 94 -0.50 10.49 -0.28
C ILE A 94 -0.82 10.89 -1.72
N ASP A 95 -0.18 10.19 -2.66
CA ASP A 95 -0.36 10.37 -4.11
C ASP A 95 -0.27 8.99 -4.78
N LEU A 96 -1.43 8.40 -5.05
CA LEU A 96 -1.57 7.02 -5.49
C LEU A 96 -2.07 6.96 -6.94
N ASN A 97 -1.54 6.00 -7.70
CA ASN A 97 -1.92 5.77 -9.08
C ASN A 97 -2.34 4.30 -9.26
N PHE A 98 -3.58 4.11 -9.66
CA PHE A 98 -4.20 2.82 -9.96
C PHE A 98 -4.35 2.68 -11.48
N ASP A 99 -3.25 2.39 -12.19
CA ASP A 99 -3.20 2.22 -13.65
C ASP A 99 -3.88 3.37 -14.43
N GLY A 100 -3.60 4.61 -14.00
CA GLY A 100 -4.16 5.82 -14.60
C GLY A 100 -5.37 6.41 -13.87
N PHE A 101 -5.93 5.74 -12.86
CA PHE A 101 -6.84 6.39 -11.91
C PHE A 101 -6.03 6.90 -10.71
N LYS A 102 -6.06 8.21 -10.46
CA LYS A 102 -5.26 8.84 -9.42
C LYS A 102 -6.09 9.25 -8.23
N PHE A 103 -5.53 9.04 -7.03
CA PHE A 103 -6.07 9.52 -5.77
C PHE A 103 -4.99 10.25 -4.99
N LYS A 104 -5.23 11.50 -4.64
CA LYS A 104 -4.28 12.34 -3.92
C LYS A 104 -4.95 13.02 -2.73
N VAL A 105 -4.25 13.05 -1.59
CA VAL A 105 -4.65 13.85 -0.41
C VAL A 105 -3.64 14.97 -0.26
N SER A 106 -4.10 16.20 -0.38
CA SER A 106 -3.24 17.39 -0.23
C SER A 106 -3.10 17.86 1.21
N GLN A 107 -4.11 17.60 2.05
CA GLN A 107 -4.15 17.97 3.46
C GLN A 107 -5.21 17.14 4.17
N TYR A 108 -5.05 16.92 5.47
CA TYR A 108 -6.15 16.47 6.32
C TYR A 108 -6.05 17.02 7.73
N GLN A 109 -7.21 17.13 8.37
CA GLN A 109 -7.35 17.63 9.74
C GLN A 109 -8.17 16.69 10.59
N VAL A 110 -7.90 16.71 11.89
CA VAL A 110 -8.77 16.19 12.92
C VAL A 110 -9.32 17.36 13.72
N VAL A 111 -10.64 17.45 13.77
CA VAL A 111 -11.38 18.48 14.47
C VAL A 111 -12.09 17.85 15.65
N HIS A 112 -11.94 18.41 16.85
CA HIS A 112 -12.71 18.06 18.03
C HIS A 112 -13.94 18.96 18.10
N VAL A 113 -15.11 18.37 18.00
CA VAL A 113 -16.42 19.06 18.14
C VAL A 113 -16.88 18.95 19.58
N LYS A 114 -17.28 20.06 20.18
CA LYS A 114 -17.80 20.15 21.55
C LYS A 114 -19.13 20.90 21.56
N ASN A 115 -19.96 20.58 22.53
CA ASN A 115 -21.25 21.26 22.74
C ASN A 115 -22.11 21.32 21.48
N ALA A 116 -22.14 20.25 20.69
CA ALA A 116 -23.00 20.15 19.52
C ALA A 116 -24.49 20.30 19.95
N GLU A 117 -25.21 21.24 19.33
CA GLU A 117 -26.67 21.33 19.48
C GLU A 117 -27.38 20.32 18.59
N ASN A 118 -26.78 20.06 17.40
CA ASN A 118 -27.17 19.04 16.46
C ASN A 118 -26.09 17.97 16.44
N GLU A 119 -26.23 16.99 17.32
CA GLU A 119 -25.26 15.88 17.40
C GLU A 119 -25.44 14.90 16.23
N PRO A 120 -24.35 14.59 15.48
CA PRO A 120 -24.38 13.53 14.49
C PRO A 120 -24.63 12.17 15.13
N TYR A 121 -25.35 11.29 14.44
CA TYR A 121 -25.59 9.91 14.91
C TYR A 121 -24.27 9.16 15.23
N SER A 122 -23.21 9.47 14.48
CA SER A 122 -21.88 8.87 14.65
C SER A 122 -21.14 9.31 15.92
N PHE A 123 -21.67 10.28 16.67
CA PHE A 123 -21.16 10.66 18.00
C PHE A 123 -21.75 9.79 19.12
N ASP A 124 -22.54 8.76 18.77
CA ASP A 124 -23.18 7.82 19.71
C ASP A 124 -24.14 8.50 20.72
N GLY A 125 -24.72 9.64 20.33
CA GLY A 125 -25.63 10.44 21.16
C GLY A 125 -24.92 11.43 22.07
N ASP A 126 -23.60 11.58 21.94
CA ASP A 126 -22.84 12.58 22.68
C ASP A 126 -22.82 13.93 21.97
N LYS A 127 -22.76 15.01 22.73
CA LYS A 127 -22.52 16.38 22.22
C LYS A 127 -21.06 16.67 21.91
N GLU A 128 -20.23 15.66 21.99
CA GLU A 128 -18.79 15.72 21.77
C GLU A 128 -18.37 14.59 20.82
N GLY A 129 -17.55 14.89 19.84
CA GLY A 129 -17.03 13.91 18.90
C GLY A 129 -15.84 14.44 18.09
N TYR A 130 -15.37 13.63 17.17
CA TYR A 130 -14.22 13.95 16.35
C TYR A 130 -14.56 13.81 14.87
N VAL A 131 -14.07 14.74 14.06
CA VAL A 131 -14.27 14.73 12.61
C VAL A 131 -12.91 14.78 11.92
N ILE A 132 -12.62 13.75 11.10
CA ILE A 132 -11.47 13.76 10.20
C ILE A 132 -11.95 14.26 8.85
N THR A 133 -11.29 15.27 8.30
CA THR A 133 -11.56 15.78 6.94
C THR A 133 -10.30 15.71 6.09
N LEU A 134 -10.38 15.00 4.96
CA LEU A 134 -9.35 14.96 3.93
C LEU A 134 -9.72 15.92 2.81
N LYS A 135 -8.81 16.78 2.41
CA LYS A 135 -8.87 17.50 1.12
C LYS A 135 -8.24 16.61 0.07
N ALA A 136 -9.06 15.97 -0.75
CA ALA A 136 -8.62 14.96 -1.70
C ALA A 136 -8.99 15.34 -3.14
N THR A 137 -8.19 14.85 -4.06
CA THR A 137 -8.45 14.93 -5.52
C THR A 137 -8.44 13.53 -6.09
N VAL A 138 -9.47 13.20 -6.86
CA VAL A 138 -9.48 12.05 -7.75
C VAL A 138 -9.38 12.51 -9.20
N GLU A 139 -8.70 11.74 -10.03
CA GLU A 139 -8.57 12.01 -11.45
C GLU A 139 -8.57 10.71 -12.24
N ASN A 140 -9.49 10.59 -13.20
CA ASN A 140 -9.55 9.44 -14.09
C ASN A 140 -8.80 9.71 -15.40
N GLN A 141 -7.53 9.31 -15.45
CA GLN A 141 -6.69 9.35 -16.67
C GLN A 141 -6.72 8.02 -17.44
N THR A 142 -7.59 7.06 -17.06
CA THR A 142 -7.73 5.79 -17.80
C THR A 142 -8.36 5.98 -19.18
N GLY A 143 -8.36 4.91 -19.97
CA GLY A 143 -8.98 4.94 -21.31
C GLY A 143 -10.51 5.02 -21.35
N GLY A 144 -11.21 4.86 -20.20
CA GLY A 144 -12.67 4.74 -20.13
C GLY A 144 -13.25 5.18 -18.79
N LYS A 145 -14.40 4.62 -18.44
CA LYS A 145 -15.03 4.81 -17.14
C LYS A 145 -14.19 4.18 -16.04
N ALA A 146 -14.24 4.77 -14.85
CA ALA A 146 -13.65 4.19 -13.67
C ALA A 146 -14.59 4.32 -12.47
N TYR A 147 -14.69 3.26 -11.69
CA TYR A 147 -15.43 3.17 -10.44
C TYR A 147 -14.42 3.22 -9.30
N PHE A 148 -14.73 3.98 -8.28
CA PHE A 148 -13.84 4.14 -7.15
C PHE A 148 -14.65 4.40 -5.89
N ASN A 149 -14.30 3.70 -4.80
CA ASN A 149 -14.85 3.93 -3.48
C ASN A 149 -13.89 4.79 -2.67
N ASN A 150 -14.42 5.82 -2.01
CA ASN A 150 -13.62 6.62 -1.10
C ASN A 150 -12.96 5.73 -0.03
N PRO A 151 -11.73 6.05 0.40
CA PRO A 151 -10.96 5.22 1.32
C PRO A 151 -11.63 5.08 2.69
N ALA A 152 -11.25 4.05 3.44
CA ALA A 152 -11.62 3.86 4.83
C ALA A 152 -10.46 4.23 5.76
N VAL A 153 -10.76 4.70 6.97
CA VAL A 153 -9.80 4.80 8.07
C VAL A 153 -9.90 3.54 8.92
N GLN A 154 -8.78 2.86 9.13
CA GLN A 154 -8.72 1.57 9.80
C GLN A 154 -7.69 1.61 10.93
N GLY A 155 -7.99 1.00 12.06
CA GLY A 155 -7.03 0.73 13.12
C GLY A 155 -6.10 -0.44 12.78
N LYS A 156 -5.62 -1.12 13.82
CA LYS A 156 -4.77 -2.30 13.66
C LYS A 156 -5.49 -3.42 12.89
N ASP A 157 -6.77 -3.61 13.16
CA ASP A 157 -7.60 -4.67 12.60
C ASP A 157 -8.78 -4.14 11.79
N GLU A 158 -9.32 -4.96 10.89
CA GLU A 158 -10.46 -4.64 10.05
C GLU A 158 -11.73 -4.33 10.85
N TYR A 159 -11.87 -4.88 12.07
CA TYR A 159 -12.99 -4.60 12.98
C TYR A 159 -13.05 -3.13 13.40
N ASN A 160 -11.92 -2.44 13.44
CA ASN A 160 -11.81 -1.02 13.76
C ASN A 160 -11.74 -0.17 12.50
N THR A 161 -12.65 -0.42 11.56
CA THR A 161 -12.73 0.32 10.29
C THR A 161 -13.86 1.34 10.34
N LYS A 162 -13.55 2.57 9.91
CA LYS A 162 -14.52 3.64 9.71
C LYS A 162 -14.62 3.97 8.23
N GLN A 163 -15.83 3.82 7.68
CA GLN A 163 -16.17 4.25 6.32
C GLN A 163 -16.43 5.75 6.29
N PRO A 164 -16.31 6.41 5.13
CA PRO A 164 -16.62 7.83 5.00
C PRO A 164 -18.09 8.14 5.33
N ASP A 165 -18.28 9.28 5.95
CA ASP A 165 -19.60 9.88 6.24
C ASP A 165 -19.86 11.07 5.30
N VAL A 166 -21.10 11.52 5.29
CA VAL A 166 -21.53 12.64 4.43
C VAL A 166 -22.35 13.71 5.17
N SER A 167 -22.60 13.54 6.47
CA SER A 167 -23.51 14.40 7.21
C SER A 167 -22.93 15.77 7.53
N LEU A 168 -21.61 15.85 7.75
CA LEU A 168 -20.93 17.10 8.11
C LEU A 168 -20.06 17.66 6.97
N VAL A 169 -20.42 17.41 5.72
CA VAL A 169 -19.78 17.97 4.53
C VAL A 169 -20.85 18.42 3.53
N ASP A 170 -20.73 19.66 3.04
CA ASP A 170 -21.62 20.15 2.00
C ASP A 170 -21.58 19.25 0.76
N GLU A 171 -22.74 19.02 0.16
CA GLU A 171 -22.84 18.10 -0.99
C GLU A 171 -21.96 18.52 -2.17
N THR A 172 -21.81 19.81 -2.40
CA THR A 172 -21.02 20.38 -3.50
C THR A 172 -19.53 20.18 -3.29
N ASP A 173 -19.10 20.04 -2.04
CA ASP A 173 -17.69 19.89 -1.64
C ASP A 173 -17.25 18.44 -1.51
N ARG A 174 -18.15 17.47 -1.68
CA ARG A 174 -17.82 16.04 -1.59
C ARG A 174 -16.99 15.56 -2.78
N VAL A 175 -16.07 14.65 -2.51
CA VAL A 175 -15.40 13.87 -3.57
C VAL A 175 -16.38 12.79 -4.04
N LYS A 176 -17.02 13.05 -5.17
CA LYS A 176 -17.93 12.12 -5.84
C LYS A 176 -17.89 12.36 -7.35
N PRO A 177 -18.28 11.38 -8.19
CA PRO A 177 -18.48 11.61 -9.62
C PRO A 177 -19.48 12.75 -9.88
N LYS A 178 -19.37 13.41 -11.04
CA LYS A 178 -20.28 14.50 -11.43
C LYS A 178 -21.72 14.04 -11.61
N LYS A 179 -21.90 12.80 -12.07
CA LYS A 179 -23.21 12.20 -12.28
C LYS A 179 -23.53 11.28 -11.13
N ASP A 180 -24.65 11.50 -10.48
CA ASP A 180 -25.15 10.60 -9.46
C ASP A 180 -25.51 9.24 -10.08
N GLY A 181 -25.26 8.19 -9.31
CA GLY A 181 -25.61 6.82 -9.71
C GLY A 181 -27.00 6.44 -9.22
N THR A 182 -27.46 5.31 -9.72
CA THR A 182 -28.63 4.59 -9.22
C THR A 182 -28.21 3.17 -8.81
N PRO A 183 -29.00 2.43 -8.02
CA PRO A 183 -28.66 1.06 -7.69
C PRO A 183 -28.39 0.14 -8.89
N SER A 184 -29.08 0.39 -10.01
CA SER A 184 -28.90 -0.36 -11.28
C SER A 184 -27.78 0.19 -12.17
N ASN A 185 -27.32 1.41 -11.93
CA ASN A 185 -26.25 2.08 -12.69
C ASN A 185 -25.43 2.94 -11.73
N PRO A 186 -24.49 2.35 -10.98
CA PRO A 186 -23.67 3.06 -10.00
C PRO A 186 -22.90 4.23 -10.59
N ALA A 187 -22.64 5.25 -9.78
CA ALA A 187 -21.86 6.41 -10.18
C ALA A 187 -20.43 6.00 -10.57
N TYR A 188 -19.88 6.69 -11.56
CA TYR A 188 -18.52 6.47 -12.07
C TYR A 188 -17.88 7.79 -12.52
N TYR A 189 -16.58 7.82 -12.52
CA TYR A 189 -15.81 8.93 -13.09
C TYR A 189 -15.62 8.71 -14.59
N ASP A 190 -16.05 9.68 -15.39
CA ASP A 190 -15.82 9.67 -16.85
C ASP A 190 -14.31 9.81 -17.16
N LYS A 191 -13.89 9.40 -18.35
CA LYS A 191 -12.52 9.63 -18.83
C LYS A 191 -12.18 11.12 -18.78
N GLY A 192 -11.06 11.46 -18.14
CA GLY A 192 -10.60 12.84 -17.95
C GLY A 192 -11.34 13.60 -16.85
N GLU A 193 -12.28 12.95 -16.16
CA GLU A 193 -12.96 13.59 -15.03
C GLU A 193 -12.01 13.74 -13.85
N SER A 194 -12.01 14.95 -13.27
CA SER A 194 -11.30 15.27 -12.02
C SER A 194 -12.25 15.93 -11.04
N LYS A 195 -12.15 15.58 -9.77
CA LYS A 195 -12.91 16.19 -8.67
C LYS A 195 -11.99 16.37 -7.47
N THR A 196 -11.89 17.62 -7.02
CA THR A 196 -11.30 17.97 -5.71
C THR A 196 -12.42 18.29 -4.74
N GLY A 197 -12.29 17.84 -3.50
CA GLY A 197 -13.28 18.07 -2.46
C GLY A 197 -12.88 17.42 -1.14
N PHE A 198 -13.87 17.18 -0.29
CA PHE A 198 -13.67 16.60 1.03
C PHE A 198 -14.19 15.17 1.11
N ILE A 199 -13.41 14.35 1.81
CA ILE A 199 -13.82 13.04 2.32
C ILE A 199 -13.76 13.15 3.84
N GLN A 200 -14.78 12.64 4.53
CA GLN A 200 -14.97 12.89 5.94
C GLN A 200 -15.27 11.62 6.71
N TYR A 201 -14.84 11.59 7.97
CA TYR A 201 -15.15 10.51 8.93
C TYR A 201 -15.55 11.12 10.26
N GLU A 202 -16.69 10.69 10.76
CA GLU A 202 -17.27 11.15 12.02
C GLU A 202 -17.10 10.07 13.08
N LEU A 203 -16.56 10.41 14.23
CA LEU A 203 -16.14 9.44 15.25
C LEU A 203 -16.69 9.87 16.63
N SER A 204 -17.20 8.90 17.38
CA SER A 204 -17.32 9.07 18.82
C SER A 204 -15.94 9.17 19.46
N LYS A 205 -15.89 9.66 20.69
CA LYS A 205 -14.66 9.77 21.46
C LYS A 205 -13.95 8.43 21.59
N GLU A 206 -14.68 7.38 21.95
CA GLU A 206 -14.14 6.03 22.08
C GLU A 206 -13.49 5.54 20.79
N LYS A 207 -14.19 5.70 19.66
CA LYS A 207 -13.68 5.26 18.34
C LYS A 207 -12.43 6.02 17.93
N TYR A 208 -12.37 7.32 18.18
CA TYR A 208 -11.18 8.14 17.93
C TYR A 208 -9.99 7.68 18.76
N GLU A 209 -10.18 7.45 20.08
CA GLU A 209 -9.12 7.00 20.97
C GLU A 209 -8.56 5.63 20.56
N ILE A 210 -9.43 4.70 20.13
CA ILE A 210 -9.02 3.41 19.57
C ILE A 210 -8.13 3.60 18.34
N LEU A 211 -8.56 4.38 17.35
CA LEU A 211 -7.82 4.61 16.12
C LEU A 211 -6.46 5.28 16.36
N VAL A 212 -6.39 6.24 17.29
CA VAL A 212 -5.11 6.89 17.66
C VAL A 212 -4.15 5.88 18.32
N LYS A 213 -4.67 5.04 19.23
CA LYS A 213 -3.88 4.03 19.93
C LYS A 213 -3.36 2.95 19.00
N GLU A 214 -4.17 2.53 18.04
CA GLU A 214 -3.89 1.42 17.12
C GLU A 214 -3.08 1.80 15.89
N LYS A 215 -2.53 3.01 15.80
CA LYS A 215 -1.77 3.50 14.65
C LYS A 215 -2.59 3.42 13.34
N SER A 216 -3.61 4.24 13.26
CA SER A 216 -4.54 4.27 12.12
C SER A 216 -3.87 4.34 10.76
N LYS A 217 -4.52 3.73 9.79
CA LYS A 217 -4.13 3.64 8.37
C LYS A 217 -5.27 4.13 7.49
N LEU A 218 -4.92 4.68 6.34
CA LEU A 218 -5.86 4.95 5.27
C LEU A 218 -5.83 3.78 4.30
N VAL A 219 -6.94 3.07 4.19
CA VAL A 219 -7.10 1.91 3.30
C VAL A 219 -7.77 2.39 2.02
N VAL A 220 -7.01 2.43 0.94
CA VAL A 220 -7.47 2.90 -0.37
C VAL A 220 -7.61 1.68 -1.28
N SER A 221 -8.86 1.30 -1.56
CA SER A 221 -9.14 0.22 -2.49
C SER A 221 -8.71 0.62 -3.91
N ASN A 222 -8.34 -0.36 -4.71
CA ASN A 222 -8.10 -0.16 -6.13
C ASN A 222 -9.34 0.39 -6.84
N ALA A 223 -9.14 1.13 -7.93
CA ALA A 223 -10.23 1.50 -8.82
C ALA A 223 -10.63 0.29 -9.71
N SER A 224 -11.74 0.40 -10.45
CA SER A 224 -12.21 -0.66 -11.33
C SER A 224 -12.79 -0.10 -12.63
N LYS A 225 -12.73 -0.90 -13.69
CA LYS A 225 -13.38 -0.60 -14.97
C LYS A 225 -14.87 -0.96 -14.96
N ASP A 226 -15.30 -1.82 -14.06
CA ASP A 226 -16.68 -2.28 -13.94
C ASP A 226 -17.31 -1.91 -12.58
N SER A 227 -18.63 -1.79 -12.55
CA SER A 227 -19.41 -1.41 -11.36
C SER A 227 -19.43 -2.47 -10.25
N MET A 228 -19.06 -3.71 -10.56
CA MET A 228 -18.99 -4.81 -9.60
C MET A 228 -17.61 -4.94 -8.97
N MET A 229 -16.70 -4.00 -9.27
CA MET A 229 -15.34 -3.96 -8.75
C MET A 229 -14.54 -5.24 -9.00
N ARG A 230 -14.71 -5.88 -10.17
CA ARG A 230 -14.02 -7.12 -10.55
C ARG A 230 -12.87 -6.89 -11.53
N GLU A 231 -12.98 -5.88 -12.41
CA GLU A 231 -11.93 -5.50 -13.36
C GLU A 231 -11.02 -4.44 -12.74
N HIS A 232 -10.14 -4.88 -11.86
CA HIS A 232 -9.29 -4.02 -11.04
C HIS A 232 -8.33 -3.16 -11.87
N LEU A 233 -8.15 -1.93 -11.43
CA LEU A 233 -7.10 -1.01 -11.84
C LEU A 233 -6.14 -0.86 -10.66
N GLY A 234 -4.91 -1.33 -10.83
CA GLY A 234 -3.89 -1.32 -9.78
C GLY A 234 -4.22 -2.23 -8.58
N GLU A 235 -3.48 -2.06 -7.51
CA GLU A 235 -3.57 -2.84 -6.27
C GLU A 235 -4.08 -1.95 -5.13
N LYS A 236 -4.82 -2.55 -4.16
CA LYS A 236 -5.21 -1.90 -2.90
C LYS A 236 -3.96 -1.35 -2.20
N GLN A 237 -4.03 -0.12 -1.72
CA GLN A 237 -2.96 0.54 -0.98
C GLN A 237 -3.36 0.78 0.47
N ILE A 238 -2.42 0.56 1.38
CA ILE A 238 -2.59 0.85 2.81
C ILE A 238 -1.45 1.79 3.20
N VAL A 239 -1.80 2.99 3.61
CA VAL A 239 -0.84 4.03 3.96
C VAL A 239 -0.99 4.46 5.42
N ASP A 240 0.11 4.79 6.06
CA ASP A 240 0.10 5.32 7.42
C ASP A 240 -0.71 6.61 7.48
N PHE A 241 -1.58 6.70 8.48
CA PHE A 241 -2.53 7.80 8.61
C PHE A 241 -2.62 8.30 10.07
N PRO A 242 -1.57 8.99 10.59
CA PRO A 242 -1.56 9.45 11.97
C PRO A 242 -2.66 10.48 12.23
N LEU A 243 -3.34 10.34 13.36
CA LEU A 243 -4.45 11.21 13.78
C LEU A 243 -4.07 12.15 14.93
N SER A 244 -2.79 12.20 15.31
CA SER A 244 -2.25 13.08 16.34
C SER A 244 -0.77 13.37 16.12
N ASP A 245 -0.24 14.46 16.70
CA ASP A 245 1.19 14.77 16.65
C ASP A 245 2.06 13.67 17.26
N ALA A 246 1.58 13.05 18.32
CA ALA A 246 2.28 11.95 18.97
C ALA A 246 2.40 10.73 18.04
N SER A 247 1.30 10.33 17.36
CA SER A 247 1.31 9.23 16.40
C SER A 247 2.14 9.58 15.15
N ALA A 248 2.08 10.82 14.66
CA ALA A 248 2.89 11.27 13.52
C ALA A 248 4.40 11.25 13.82
N LYS A 249 4.81 11.67 15.03
CA LYS A 249 6.20 11.58 15.45
C LYS A 249 6.68 10.12 15.56
N LYS A 250 5.85 9.26 16.14
CA LYS A 250 6.16 7.83 16.28
C LYS A 250 6.31 7.16 14.91
N GLN A 251 5.39 7.40 13.98
CA GLN A 251 5.47 6.86 12.61
C GLN A 251 6.72 7.35 11.87
N LYS A 252 7.09 8.64 12.02
CA LYS A 252 8.33 9.17 11.42
C LYS A 252 9.60 8.53 11.97
N SER A 253 9.63 8.17 13.26
CA SER A 253 10.79 7.52 13.89
C SER A 253 10.91 6.03 13.49
N ASP A 254 9.78 5.36 13.28
CA ASP A 254 9.72 3.95 12.90
C ASP A 254 9.96 3.75 11.39
N ASN A 255 10.03 4.82 10.61
CA ASN A 255 9.74 4.81 9.18
C ASN A 255 10.98 4.85 8.29
N LYS A 256 11.93 3.93 8.47
CA LYS A 256 13.00 3.78 7.46
C LYS A 256 13.28 2.33 7.17
N PHE A 257 12.89 1.88 6.00
CA PHE A 257 13.34 0.62 5.45
C PHE A 257 12.38 -0.59 5.59
N PHE A 258 11.10 -0.43 5.79
CA PHE A 258 10.22 -1.61 5.86
C PHE A 258 10.04 -2.33 4.53
N ASP A 259 10.02 -1.71 3.45
CA ASP A 259 9.81 -2.13 2.03
C ASP A 259 9.48 -3.63 1.76
N ASP A 260 8.99 -4.36 2.77
CA ASP A 260 8.40 -5.69 2.67
C ASP A 260 6.85 -5.61 2.73
N GLN A 261 6.18 -6.75 2.53
CA GLN A 261 4.72 -6.79 2.44
C GLN A 261 4.00 -6.87 3.79
N ILE A 262 4.73 -6.95 4.92
CA ILE A 262 4.13 -7.18 6.23
C ILE A 262 3.20 -6.03 6.63
N VAL A 263 3.67 -4.79 6.52
CA VAL A 263 2.88 -3.60 6.88
C VAL A 263 1.90 -3.24 5.76
N THR A 264 2.35 -3.28 4.50
CA THR A 264 1.54 -2.88 3.35
C THR A 264 0.32 -3.79 3.13
N LYS A 265 0.42 -5.06 3.50
CA LYS A 265 -0.71 -6.02 3.50
C LYS A 265 -1.43 -6.12 4.84
N ASN A 266 -1.11 -5.26 5.79
CA ASN A 266 -1.70 -5.28 7.14
C ASN A 266 -1.62 -6.65 7.84
N ILE A 267 -0.49 -7.37 7.66
CA ILE A 267 -0.25 -8.68 8.26
C ILE A 267 0.15 -8.54 9.74
N ALA A 268 1.07 -7.61 10.02
CA ALA A 268 1.52 -7.29 11.36
C ALA A 268 2.00 -5.84 11.43
N GLU A 269 1.95 -5.25 12.63
CA GLU A 269 2.71 -4.04 12.93
C GLU A 269 4.16 -4.37 13.18
N LYS A 270 5.06 -3.46 12.82
CA LYS A 270 6.50 -3.60 13.02
C LYS A 270 7.00 -2.55 14.00
N THR A 271 7.82 -2.98 14.97
CA THR A 271 8.58 -2.10 15.84
C THR A 271 10.06 -2.34 15.57
N LEU A 272 10.79 -1.30 15.17
CA LEU A 272 12.22 -1.38 14.89
C LEU A 272 12.99 -1.78 16.15
N LEU A 273 13.84 -2.81 16.05
CA LEU A 273 14.79 -3.22 17.05
C LEU A 273 16.21 -2.75 16.70
N GLU A 274 16.67 -3.12 15.51
CA GLU A 274 18.00 -2.77 15.00
C GLU A 274 17.95 -2.59 13.49
N GLN A 275 18.83 -1.73 12.95
CA GLN A 275 18.94 -1.51 11.51
C GLN A 275 20.37 -1.20 11.12
N LYS A 276 20.80 -1.72 9.97
CA LYS A 276 22.02 -1.36 9.27
C LYS A 276 21.72 -1.02 7.84
N ASN A 277 22.15 0.13 7.41
CA ASN A 277 22.07 0.60 6.02
C ASN A 277 23.47 0.67 5.42
N GLU A 278 23.55 0.81 4.11
CA GLU A 278 24.77 1.07 3.35
C GLU A 278 25.87 0.01 3.56
N ILE A 279 25.46 -1.27 3.72
CA ILE A 279 26.41 -2.38 3.94
C ILE A 279 27.32 -2.55 2.71
N ASN A 280 26.75 -2.51 1.50
CA ASN A 280 27.44 -2.53 0.20
C ASN A 280 28.36 -3.77 -0.04
N GLU A 281 28.09 -4.90 0.64
CA GLU A 281 28.78 -6.17 0.39
C GLU A 281 28.27 -6.79 -0.91
N LYS A 282 29.20 -7.18 -1.80
CA LYS A 282 28.87 -7.67 -3.14
C LYS A 282 29.33 -9.10 -3.34
N GLN A 283 28.51 -9.87 -4.03
CA GLN A 283 28.81 -11.20 -4.54
C GLN A 283 28.30 -11.31 -5.98
N SER A 284 28.96 -12.07 -6.82
CA SER A 284 28.55 -12.26 -8.21
C SER A 284 28.76 -13.68 -8.69
N GLN A 285 27.82 -14.15 -9.52
CA GLN A 285 27.87 -15.43 -10.19
C GLN A 285 27.08 -15.35 -11.51
N ASN A 286 27.61 -15.92 -12.60
CA ASN A 286 26.94 -16.00 -13.90
C ASN A 286 26.38 -14.65 -14.41
N ASN A 287 27.19 -13.58 -14.32
CA ASN A 287 26.82 -12.21 -14.68
C ASN A 287 25.66 -11.61 -13.84
N ILE A 288 25.30 -12.25 -12.74
CA ILE A 288 24.37 -11.68 -11.76
C ILE A 288 25.19 -11.19 -10.57
N GLU A 289 25.08 -9.89 -10.25
CA GLU A 289 25.68 -9.28 -9.08
C GLU A 289 24.59 -9.02 -8.04
N LEU A 290 24.76 -9.56 -6.84
CA LEU A 290 23.95 -9.24 -5.67
C LEU A 290 24.73 -8.31 -4.76
N THR A 291 24.09 -7.23 -4.33
CA THR A 291 24.64 -6.30 -3.34
C THR A 291 23.73 -6.31 -2.11
N LEU A 292 24.25 -6.73 -0.96
CA LEU A 292 23.57 -6.55 0.32
C LEU A 292 23.66 -5.07 0.71
N THR A 293 22.53 -4.36 0.69
CA THR A 293 22.50 -2.91 0.93
C THR A 293 21.99 -2.55 2.32
N GLY A 294 21.18 -3.40 2.94
CA GLY A 294 20.69 -3.15 4.29
C GLY A 294 20.07 -4.36 4.96
N VAL A 295 20.01 -4.31 6.27
CA VAL A 295 19.33 -5.30 7.12
C VAL A 295 18.59 -4.59 8.23
N GLN A 296 17.35 -5.04 8.47
CA GLN A 296 16.49 -4.52 9.51
C GLN A 296 15.92 -5.66 10.36
N PHE A 297 15.95 -5.49 11.65
CA PHE A 297 15.35 -6.38 12.63
C PHE A 297 14.17 -5.69 13.29
N THR A 298 13.00 -6.28 13.20
CA THR A 298 11.76 -5.69 13.73
C THR A 298 10.98 -6.69 14.53
N LYS A 299 10.44 -6.27 15.69
CA LYS A 299 9.42 -7.04 16.39
C LYS A 299 8.11 -6.94 15.62
N LEU A 300 7.45 -8.08 15.41
CA LEU A 300 6.13 -8.16 14.84
C LEU A 300 5.04 -8.19 15.92
N ASP A 301 3.96 -7.49 15.66
CA ASP A 301 2.70 -7.60 16.38
C ASP A 301 1.59 -7.96 15.37
N PRO A 302 1.31 -9.26 15.15
CA PRO A 302 0.34 -9.71 14.16
C PRO A 302 -1.04 -9.12 14.41
N THR A 303 -1.73 -8.73 13.32
CA THR A 303 -3.14 -8.33 13.37
C THR A 303 -4.01 -9.55 13.70
N ASP A 304 -5.22 -9.34 14.21
CA ASP A 304 -6.10 -10.44 14.63
C ASP A 304 -6.41 -11.38 13.47
N SER A 305 -6.55 -10.87 12.26
CA SER A 305 -6.76 -11.65 11.05
C SER A 305 -5.60 -12.60 10.72
N PHE A 306 -4.39 -12.29 11.16
CA PHE A 306 -3.19 -13.07 10.85
C PHE A 306 -2.56 -13.78 12.06
N LYS A 307 -3.08 -13.63 13.29
CA LYS A 307 -2.53 -14.30 14.49
C LYS A 307 -2.35 -15.81 14.30
N ASN A 308 -3.31 -16.46 13.68
CA ASN A 308 -3.27 -17.90 13.44
C ASN A 308 -2.13 -18.32 12.49
N SER A 309 -1.75 -17.47 11.55
CA SER A 309 -0.64 -17.72 10.62
C SER A 309 0.72 -17.76 11.33
N PHE A 310 0.81 -17.18 12.51
CA PHE A 310 2.02 -17.15 13.34
C PHE A 310 1.96 -18.12 14.54
N SER A 311 0.98 -19.03 14.60
CA SER A 311 0.79 -19.98 15.71
C SER A 311 2.01 -20.87 16.00
N GLY A 312 2.86 -21.12 14.99
CA GLY A 312 4.12 -21.87 15.16
C GLY A 312 5.15 -21.21 16.09
N PHE A 313 4.99 -19.91 16.39
CA PHE A 313 5.86 -19.20 17.35
C PHE A 313 5.40 -19.37 18.81
N GLY A 314 4.21 -19.93 19.05
CA GLY A 314 3.63 -20.09 20.38
C GLY A 314 3.37 -18.74 21.04
N ASN A 315 3.83 -18.59 22.29
CA ASN A 315 3.69 -17.34 23.07
C ASN A 315 4.93 -16.44 22.98
N GLU A 316 5.90 -16.75 22.13
CA GLU A 316 7.11 -15.94 21.99
C GLU A 316 6.86 -14.78 21.01
N ASP A 317 7.47 -13.64 21.31
CA ASP A 317 7.56 -12.51 20.38
C ASP A 317 8.27 -12.95 19.08
N ILE A 318 7.80 -12.44 17.96
CA ILE A 318 8.34 -12.73 16.62
C ILE A 318 9.25 -11.59 16.20
N VAL A 319 10.41 -11.93 15.66
CA VAL A 319 11.31 -10.97 15.02
C VAL A 319 11.38 -11.25 13.52
N ALA A 320 11.05 -10.27 12.71
CA ALA A 320 11.30 -10.29 11.28
C ALA A 320 12.67 -9.70 10.98
N VAL A 321 13.46 -10.40 10.18
CA VAL A 321 14.70 -9.92 9.58
C VAL A 321 14.39 -9.60 8.12
N THR A 322 14.35 -8.33 7.78
CA THR A 322 14.19 -7.87 6.40
C THR A 322 15.56 -7.51 5.83
N VAL A 323 15.95 -8.19 4.76
CA VAL A 323 17.23 -7.97 4.08
C VAL A 323 16.97 -7.28 2.75
N LYS A 324 17.53 -6.08 2.58
CA LYS A 324 17.49 -5.34 1.32
C LYS A 324 18.68 -5.71 0.47
N MET A 325 18.39 -6.12 -0.76
CA MET A 325 19.40 -6.45 -1.77
C MET A 325 19.13 -5.71 -3.07
N THR A 326 20.21 -5.25 -3.72
CA THR A 326 20.13 -4.81 -5.11
C THR A 326 20.66 -5.92 -6.00
N VAL A 327 19.88 -6.31 -7.00
CA VAL A 327 20.20 -7.31 -8.03
C VAL A 327 20.57 -6.57 -9.30
N LYS A 328 21.77 -6.80 -9.83
CA LYS A 328 22.18 -6.33 -11.14
C LYS A 328 22.22 -7.51 -12.11
N ASN A 329 21.44 -7.42 -13.16
CA ASN A 329 21.38 -8.43 -14.20
C ASN A 329 22.34 -8.11 -15.35
N GLY A 330 23.47 -8.79 -15.44
CA GLY A 330 24.43 -8.70 -16.54
C GLY A 330 24.22 -9.80 -17.59
N SER A 331 23.19 -10.65 -17.47
CA SER A 331 22.84 -11.67 -18.48
C SER A 331 22.11 -11.05 -19.69
N SER A 332 21.93 -11.83 -20.76
CA SER A 332 21.18 -11.41 -21.95
C SER A 332 19.67 -11.36 -21.74
N ASP A 333 19.15 -12.15 -20.78
CA ASP A 333 17.71 -12.36 -20.59
C ASP A 333 17.18 -11.50 -19.43
N SER A 334 15.86 -11.28 -19.38
CA SER A 334 15.19 -10.69 -18.23
C SER A 334 15.25 -11.69 -17.06
N LEU A 335 15.56 -11.20 -15.87
CA LEU A 335 15.66 -11.98 -14.64
C LEU A 335 14.46 -11.67 -13.72
N PRO A 336 13.54 -12.60 -13.53
CA PRO A 336 12.52 -12.46 -12.49
C PRO A 336 13.18 -12.57 -11.12
N ILE A 337 12.94 -11.58 -10.25
CA ILE A 337 13.52 -11.55 -8.90
C ILE A 337 12.53 -11.82 -7.78
N ASN A 338 11.33 -12.25 -8.13
CA ASN A 338 10.27 -12.62 -7.20
C ASN A 338 10.51 -13.98 -6.52
N GLN A 339 11.33 -14.87 -7.09
CA GLN A 339 11.55 -16.22 -6.59
C GLN A 339 13.04 -16.45 -6.25
N PHE A 340 13.36 -16.20 -4.99
CA PHE A 340 14.66 -16.53 -4.40
C PHE A 340 14.50 -17.68 -3.41
N SER A 341 15.43 -18.64 -3.44
CA SER A 341 15.63 -19.60 -2.34
C SER A 341 16.80 -19.12 -1.51
N ALA A 342 16.49 -18.62 -0.32
CA ALA A 342 17.46 -18.04 0.58
C ALA A 342 17.34 -18.61 1.99
N PHE A 343 18.46 -18.66 2.70
CA PHE A 343 18.54 -19.09 4.09
C PHE A 343 19.27 -18.03 4.91
N LEU A 344 18.77 -17.80 6.11
CA LEU A 344 19.45 -17.03 7.13
C LEU A 344 19.94 -18.02 8.20
N ASP A 345 21.25 -18.24 8.24
CA ASP A 345 21.87 -19.22 9.11
C ASP A 345 22.39 -18.56 10.39
N THR A 346 22.23 -19.26 11.50
CA THR A 346 22.96 -19.06 12.76
C THR A 346 23.82 -20.28 13.02
N ASP A 347 24.58 -20.29 14.11
CA ASP A 347 25.38 -21.46 14.51
C ASP A 347 24.53 -22.72 14.77
N ALA A 348 23.24 -22.53 15.09
CA ALA A 348 22.34 -23.61 15.50
C ALA A 348 21.18 -23.87 14.55
N MET A 349 20.73 -22.88 13.78
CA MET A 349 19.48 -22.92 13.03
C MET A 349 19.62 -22.35 11.61
N HIS A 350 18.76 -22.84 10.73
CA HIS A 350 18.58 -22.37 9.36
C HIS A 350 17.14 -21.86 9.20
N TYR A 351 16.98 -20.59 8.86
CA TYR A 351 15.69 -19.98 8.63
C TYR A 351 15.47 -19.79 7.12
N LEU A 352 14.39 -20.33 6.61
CA LEU A 352 14.01 -20.16 5.21
C LEU A 352 13.31 -18.80 5.02
N ASN A 353 13.58 -18.17 3.89
CA ASN A 353 12.90 -16.93 3.52
C ASN A 353 11.38 -17.14 3.31
N GLN A 354 10.62 -16.08 3.60
CA GLN A 354 9.15 -16.09 3.59
C GLN A 354 8.64 -15.34 2.35
N GLY A 355 8.60 -16.00 1.19
CA GLY A 355 8.29 -15.37 -0.09
C GLY A 355 6.97 -14.59 -0.12
N SER A 356 5.93 -15.00 0.63
CA SER A 356 4.66 -14.28 0.73
C SER A 356 4.75 -12.95 1.46
N LEU A 357 5.83 -12.71 2.21
CA LEU A 357 6.09 -11.47 2.96
C LEU A 357 7.10 -10.56 2.25
N GLU A 358 7.71 -11.04 1.19
CA GLU A 358 8.76 -10.34 0.43
C GLU A 358 8.17 -9.36 -0.56
N SER A 359 9.01 -8.41 -1.00
CA SER A 359 8.73 -7.55 -2.13
C SER A 359 9.95 -7.43 -3.04
N ASP A 360 9.73 -6.94 -4.24
CA ASP A 360 10.75 -6.67 -5.24
C ASP A 360 10.29 -5.63 -6.26
N SER A 361 11.20 -5.21 -7.12
CA SER A 361 10.93 -4.25 -8.18
C SER A 361 10.44 -4.88 -9.50
N GLY A 362 10.07 -6.17 -9.48
CA GLY A 362 9.70 -6.93 -10.67
C GLY A 362 10.90 -7.41 -11.47
N ASP A 363 10.67 -7.82 -12.70
CA ASP A 363 11.70 -8.37 -13.59
C ASP A 363 12.82 -7.37 -13.88
N VAL A 364 14.07 -7.81 -13.68
CA VAL A 364 15.25 -7.01 -13.98
C VAL A 364 15.75 -7.31 -15.40
N LYS A 365 15.58 -6.35 -16.30
CA LYS A 365 16.04 -6.49 -17.69
C LYS A 365 17.56 -6.56 -17.78
N SER A 366 18.08 -7.11 -18.90
CA SER A 366 19.51 -7.13 -19.19
C SER A 366 20.16 -5.76 -18.97
N GLY A 367 21.28 -5.72 -18.25
CA GLY A 367 22.01 -4.50 -17.90
C GLY A 367 21.39 -3.63 -16.81
N GLN A 368 20.16 -3.94 -16.35
CA GLN A 368 19.44 -3.15 -15.35
C GLN A 368 19.70 -3.62 -13.92
N ARG A 369 19.18 -2.85 -12.96
CA ARG A 369 19.14 -3.17 -11.53
C ARG A 369 17.74 -3.16 -11.02
N GLY A 370 17.47 -4.01 -10.00
CA GLY A 370 16.24 -4.06 -9.26
C GLY A 370 16.49 -4.31 -7.78
N ASP A 371 15.57 -3.95 -6.93
CA ASP A 371 15.65 -4.20 -5.49
C ASP A 371 14.81 -5.43 -5.11
N LYS A 372 15.34 -6.24 -4.19
CA LYS A 372 14.70 -7.39 -3.56
C LYS A 372 14.76 -7.27 -2.05
N TYR A 373 13.64 -7.54 -1.40
CA TYR A 373 13.51 -7.56 0.05
C TYR A 373 13.18 -8.97 0.51
N LEU A 374 14.15 -9.66 1.09
CA LEU A 374 13.98 -10.99 1.67
C LEU A 374 13.53 -10.86 3.11
N VAL A 375 12.62 -11.73 3.54
CA VAL A 375 12.08 -11.74 4.91
C VAL A 375 12.32 -13.09 5.56
N PHE A 376 12.85 -13.07 6.78
CA PHE A 376 13.02 -14.25 7.64
C PHE A 376 12.33 -14.01 8.97
N LEU A 377 11.76 -15.05 9.55
CA LEU A 377 11.06 -14.97 10.83
C LEU A 377 11.78 -15.81 11.89
N LEU A 378 12.07 -15.19 13.03
CA LEU A 378 12.75 -15.81 14.16
C LEU A 378 11.93 -15.62 15.45
N LYS A 379 12.10 -16.50 16.40
CA LYS A 379 11.68 -16.24 17.78
C LYS A 379 12.58 -15.17 18.39
N LYS A 380 12.03 -14.32 19.24
CA LYS A 380 12.80 -13.26 19.91
C LYS A 380 13.97 -13.84 20.71
N SER A 381 13.75 -14.98 21.38
CA SER A 381 14.80 -15.69 22.11
C SER A 381 15.98 -16.11 21.22
N GLU A 382 15.73 -16.52 19.99
CA GLU A 382 16.78 -16.85 19.01
C GLU A 382 17.50 -15.60 18.49
N PHE A 383 16.75 -14.53 18.23
CA PHE A 383 17.33 -13.24 17.88
C PHE A 383 18.27 -12.71 18.98
N GLU A 384 17.87 -12.78 20.25
CA GLU A 384 18.68 -12.30 21.37
C GLU A 384 19.97 -13.10 21.59
N LYS A 385 19.94 -14.40 21.33
CA LYS A 385 21.12 -15.29 21.45
C LYS A 385 22.16 -15.08 20.36
N ASN A 386 21.74 -14.67 19.15
CA ASN A 386 22.59 -14.63 17.99
C ASN A 386 23.03 -13.20 17.67
N LYS A 387 24.31 -12.96 17.50
CA LYS A 387 24.90 -11.68 17.08
C LYS A 387 25.40 -11.71 15.63
N ASN A 388 25.59 -12.89 15.08
CA ASN A 388 26.07 -13.10 13.74
C ASN A 388 25.10 -14.01 12.98
N PHE A 389 24.79 -13.62 11.76
CA PHE A 389 23.98 -14.38 10.82
C PHE A 389 24.72 -14.50 9.52
N LYS A 390 24.49 -15.57 8.78
CA LYS A 390 24.99 -15.77 7.42
C LYS A 390 23.82 -15.92 6.48
N LEU A 391 23.61 -14.92 5.61
CA LEU A 391 22.67 -15.01 4.52
C LEU A 391 23.26 -15.85 3.41
N LYS A 392 22.51 -16.84 2.91
CA LYS A 392 22.85 -17.70 1.79
C LYS A 392 21.77 -17.62 0.73
N ILE A 393 22.14 -17.26 -0.49
CA ILE A 393 21.26 -17.31 -1.66
C ILE A 393 21.66 -18.54 -2.46
N ARG A 394 20.76 -19.54 -2.56
CA ARG A 394 21.05 -20.81 -3.22
C ARG A 394 20.46 -20.90 -4.60
N HIS A 395 19.39 -20.21 -4.85
CA HIS A 395 18.68 -20.29 -6.12
C HIS A 395 18.00 -18.97 -6.43
N ILE A 396 18.07 -18.57 -7.68
CA ILE A 396 17.24 -17.50 -8.27
C ILE A 396 16.60 -18.11 -9.50
N GLU A 397 15.26 -18.25 -9.47
CA GLU A 397 14.57 -18.76 -10.64
C GLU A 397 14.75 -17.82 -11.83
N GLY A 398 15.23 -18.36 -12.93
CA GLY A 398 15.42 -17.64 -14.18
C GLY A 398 14.55 -18.25 -15.29
N ASN A 399 14.45 -17.59 -16.43
CA ASN A 399 13.65 -18.10 -17.57
C ASN A 399 14.15 -19.45 -18.11
N SER A 400 15.41 -19.82 -17.83
CA SER A 400 16.04 -21.06 -18.30
C SER A 400 16.51 -21.95 -17.15
N GLY A 401 15.91 -21.85 -15.98
CA GLY A 401 16.27 -22.54 -14.75
C GLY A 401 17.10 -21.68 -13.82
N ASP A 402 17.87 -22.32 -12.88
CA ASP A 402 18.62 -21.59 -11.88
C ASP A 402 19.65 -20.62 -12.49
N ALA A 403 19.42 -19.33 -12.25
CA ALA A 403 20.29 -18.28 -12.74
C ALA A 403 21.69 -18.28 -12.10
N LEU A 404 21.84 -18.88 -10.91
CA LEU A 404 23.12 -19.06 -10.22
C LEU A 404 23.86 -20.35 -10.62
N LYS A 405 23.20 -21.28 -11.36
CA LYS A 405 23.75 -22.58 -11.79
C LYS A 405 24.31 -23.39 -10.62
N ASP A 406 23.50 -23.63 -9.62
CA ASP A 406 23.83 -24.40 -8.41
C ASP A 406 24.97 -23.83 -7.53
N HIS A 407 25.29 -22.55 -7.71
CA HIS A 407 26.26 -21.86 -6.86
C HIS A 407 25.56 -21.09 -5.74
N GLU A 408 26.09 -21.20 -4.52
CA GLU A 408 25.63 -20.45 -3.37
C GLU A 408 26.38 -19.12 -3.23
N LEU A 409 25.67 -18.01 -3.13
CA LEU A 409 26.23 -16.72 -2.74
C LEU A 409 25.95 -16.47 -1.25
N SER A 410 26.94 -15.95 -0.51
CA SER A 410 26.78 -15.79 0.93
C SER A 410 27.29 -14.45 1.44
N PHE A 411 26.58 -13.88 2.43
CA PHE A 411 26.85 -12.59 3.05
C PHE A 411 26.88 -12.72 4.56
N ASN A 412 27.75 -11.98 5.25
CA ASN A 412 27.82 -11.98 6.70
C ASN A 412 27.05 -10.79 7.28
N ILE A 413 26.11 -11.06 8.15
CA ILE A 413 25.29 -10.06 8.83
C ILE A 413 25.67 -10.08 10.32
N LYS A 414 26.27 -8.98 10.79
CA LYS A 414 26.57 -8.76 12.22
C LYS A 414 25.54 -7.79 12.79
N ARG A 415 25.05 -8.07 13.99
CA ARG A 415 24.23 -7.13 14.77
C ARG A 415 25.10 -6.15 15.53
#